data_ce65860d4c0f55771c6976cd6522cd8a
#
_entry.id   ce65860d4c0f55771c6976cd6522cd8a
#
_cell.length_a   1.000
_cell.length_b   1.000
_cell.length_c   1.000
_cell.angle_alpha   90.00
_cell.angle_beta   90.00
_cell.angle_gamma   90.00
#
_symmetry.space_group_name_H-M   'P 1'
#
loop_
_entity.id
_entity.type
_entity.pdbx_description
1 polymer ?
#
loop_
_entity_poly.entity_id
_entity_poly.type
_entity_poly.pdbx_seq_one_letter_code
_entity_poly.pdbx_strand_id
1 'polypeptide(L)'
;MGHTLRRFKTGTPPRIRADSVAFSELEVVPPEVPPGSFTGNPGPHAARLPTWQTRTTARTHRLILDNLHLSPLYAGDIEGIGPRYCPSIEDKVVRFADKESHLLFVEPDGLSTSEVYLQGFSSSLPPELQEEMVRSSPGLSGR
;
A
#
# COMPACT_ATOMS: atom_id res chain seq x y z
N MET A 1 5.79 29.24 22.08
CA MET A 1 4.56 29.19 21.29
C MET A 1 3.61 28.25 22.03
N GLY A 2 2.38 28.73 22.38
CA GLY A 2 1.44 27.99 23.23
C GLY A 2 0.53 27.02 22.47
N HIS A 3 1.06 26.24 21.53
CA HIS A 3 0.25 25.27 20.79
C HIS A 3 0.18 23.93 21.52
N THR A 4 -1.04 23.38 21.60
CA THR A 4 -1.27 22.02 22.11
C THR A 4 -0.94 21.02 21.00
N LEU A 5 0.01 20.16 21.25
CA LEU A 5 0.35 19.07 20.33
C LEU A 5 -0.61 17.89 20.56
N ARG A 6 -1.09 17.31 19.47
CA ARG A 6 -1.87 16.07 19.47
C ARG A 6 -1.23 15.04 18.56
N ARG A 7 -1.35 13.77 18.92
CA ARG A 7 -0.85 12.67 18.12
C ARG A 7 -1.86 12.30 17.05
N PHE A 8 -1.38 12.12 15.81
CA PHE A 8 -2.16 11.58 14.70
C PHE A 8 -1.57 10.24 14.27
N LYS A 9 -2.45 9.33 13.84
CA LYS A 9 -2.04 8.13 13.13
C LYS A 9 -1.90 8.48 11.66
N THR A 10 -0.74 8.17 11.10
CA THR A 10 -0.53 8.10 9.66
C THR A 10 0.10 6.76 9.32
N GLY A 11 -0.36 6.14 8.23
CA GLY A 11 0.25 4.95 7.68
C GLY A 11 0.83 5.27 6.33
N THR A 12 1.92 4.61 5.97
CA THR A 12 2.47 4.63 4.63
C THR A 12 2.65 3.20 4.14
N PRO A 13 2.44 2.92 2.85
CA PRO A 13 2.80 1.62 2.30
C PRO A 13 4.31 1.39 2.35
N PRO A 14 4.75 0.14 2.49
CA PRO A 14 6.16 -0.20 2.39
C PRO A 14 6.69 0.11 0.99
N ARG A 15 7.98 0.47 0.90
CA ARG A 15 8.74 0.44 -0.35
C ARG A 15 9.41 -0.90 -0.46
N ILE A 16 9.39 -1.46 -1.66
CA ILE A 16 9.94 -2.78 -1.97
C ILE A 16 11.00 -2.59 -3.04
N ARG A 17 12.07 -3.36 -2.96
CA ARG A 17 13.07 -3.37 -4.03
C ARG A 17 12.48 -4.04 -5.28
N ALA A 18 12.61 -3.41 -6.43
CA ALA A 18 12.06 -3.92 -7.68
C ALA A 18 12.62 -5.31 -8.05
N ASP A 19 13.89 -5.59 -7.72
CA ASP A 19 14.55 -6.87 -7.98
C ASP A 19 14.02 -8.03 -7.12
N SER A 20 13.25 -7.73 -6.06
CA SER A 20 12.57 -8.74 -5.23
C SER A 20 11.14 -9.05 -5.68
N VAL A 21 10.66 -8.38 -6.73
CA VAL A 21 9.29 -8.56 -7.26
C VAL A 21 9.30 -9.47 -8.47
N ALA A 22 8.47 -10.51 -8.45
CA ALA A 22 8.25 -11.39 -9.59
C ALA A 22 7.22 -10.78 -10.55
N PHE A 23 7.60 -9.75 -11.29
CA PHE A 23 6.71 -9.01 -12.19
C PHE A 23 5.99 -9.89 -13.22
N SER A 24 6.59 -11.01 -13.64
CA SER A 24 5.97 -11.96 -14.56
C SER A 24 4.77 -12.70 -13.99
N GLU A 25 4.58 -12.68 -12.68
CA GLU A 25 3.43 -13.29 -11.98
C GLU A 25 2.30 -12.27 -11.76
N LEU A 26 2.50 -11.00 -12.13
CA LEU A 26 1.57 -9.91 -11.86
C LEU A 26 0.84 -9.48 -13.13
N GLU A 27 -0.38 -9.04 -12.97
CA GLU A 27 -1.16 -8.44 -14.04
C GLU A 27 -0.65 -7.02 -14.36
N VAL A 28 -0.28 -6.78 -15.61
CA VAL A 28 0.21 -5.47 -16.06
C VAL A 28 -0.94 -4.53 -16.30
N VAL A 29 -0.87 -3.33 -15.73
CA VAL A 29 -1.75 -2.20 -16.05
C VAL A 29 -0.94 -1.22 -16.90
N PRO A 30 -1.21 -1.16 -18.21
CA PRO A 30 -0.49 -0.26 -19.09
C PRO A 30 -0.81 1.19 -18.76
N PRO A 31 0.12 2.12 -19.03
CA PRO A 31 -0.18 3.54 -18.90
C PRO A 31 -1.22 3.98 -19.93
N GLU A 32 -2.01 4.99 -19.57
CA GLU A 32 -2.98 5.60 -20.49
C GLU A 32 -2.28 6.25 -21.70
N VAL A 33 -2.76 5.93 -22.92
CA VAL A 33 -2.20 6.46 -24.18
C VAL A 33 -3.35 6.86 -25.12
N PRO A 34 -3.44 8.12 -25.55
CA PRO A 34 -2.64 9.28 -25.13
C PRO A 34 -2.94 9.68 -23.69
N PRO A 35 -2.02 10.38 -23.01
CA PRO A 35 -2.28 10.82 -21.65
C PRO A 35 -3.39 11.85 -21.60
N GLY A 36 -4.24 11.75 -20.58
CA GLY A 36 -5.11 12.85 -20.21
C GLY A 36 -4.29 14.11 -19.90
N SER A 37 -4.76 15.27 -20.34
CA SER A 37 -4.12 16.56 -20.06
C SER A 37 -5.16 17.55 -19.58
N PHE A 38 -4.93 18.14 -18.42
CA PHE A 38 -5.77 19.21 -17.88
C PHE A 38 -5.66 20.51 -18.67
N THR A 39 -4.58 20.70 -19.43
CA THR A 39 -4.32 21.91 -20.22
C THR A 39 -4.65 21.75 -21.72
N GLY A 40 -5.08 20.55 -22.13
CA GLY A 40 -5.28 20.22 -23.55
C GLY A 40 -3.97 20.04 -24.34
N ASN A 41 -2.82 20.33 -23.74
CA ASN A 41 -1.50 20.10 -24.31
C ASN A 41 -0.72 19.11 -23.43
N PRO A 42 -0.58 17.85 -23.86
CA PRO A 42 0.07 16.84 -23.05
C PRO A 42 1.59 17.05 -22.87
N GLY A 43 2.18 18.05 -23.50
CA GLY A 43 3.62 18.30 -23.45
C GLY A 43 4.48 17.16 -24.03
N PRO A 44 5.80 17.26 -23.96
CA PRO A 44 6.68 16.15 -24.30
C PRO A 44 6.47 15.01 -23.30
N HIS A 45 6.15 13.82 -23.79
CA HIS A 45 5.87 12.67 -22.95
C HIS A 45 7.15 12.16 -22.28
N ALA A 46 7.23 12.29 -20.95
CA ALA A 46 8.19 11.50 -20.19
C ALA A 46 7.91 10.00 -20.40
N ALA A 47 8.96 9.18 -20.30
CA ALA A 47 8.81 7.73 -20.30
C ALA A 47 7.73 7.31 -19.30
N ARG A 48 6.77 6.52 -19.75
CA ARG A 48 5.67 6.06 -18.93
C ARG A 48 5.95 4.63 -18.51
N LEU A 49 5.92 4.43 -17.20
CA LEU A 49 6.09 3.12 -16.63
C LEU A 49 4.70 2.49 -16.43
N PRO A 50 4.56 1.19 -16.70
CA PRO A 50 3.37 0.45 -16.32
C PRO A 50 3.28 0.34 -14.80
N THR A 51 2.10 0.02 -14.31
CA THR A 51 1.89 -0.49 -12.96
C THR A 51 1.49 -1.95 -13.03
N TRP A 52 1.54 -2.63 -11.90
CA TRP A 52 1.13 -4.03 -11.82
C TRP A 52 0.13 -4.21 -10.70
N GLN A 53 -0.76 -5.17 -10.87
CA GLN A 53 -1.75 -5.53 -9.86
C GLN A 53 -1.37 -6.83 -9.15
N THR A 54 -1.61 -6.84 -7.85
CA THR A 54 -1.61 -8.03 -7.00
C THR A 54 -2.75 -7.92 -5.98
N ARG A 55 -2.82 -8.85 -5.04
CA ARG A 55 -3.89 -8.90 -4.05
C ARG A 55 -3.37 -9.39 -2.71
N THR A 56 -4.05 -9.00 -1.64
CA THR A 56 -3.91 -9.71 -0.36
C THR A 56 -4.47 -11.12 -0.47
N THR A 57 -4.05 -11.98 0.42
CA THR A 57 -4.51 -13.37 0.51
C THR A 57 -5.17 -13.65 1.86
N ALA A 58 -5.81 -14.80 2.01
CA ALA A 58 -6.32 -15.26 3.30
C ALA A 58 -5.21 -15.35 4.37
N ARG A 59 -3.95 -15.63 3.95
CA ARG A 59 -2.80 -15.60 4.85
C ARG A 59 -2.50 -14.17 5.31
N THR A 60 -2.51 -13.21 4.39
CA THR A 60 -2.32 -11.78 4.71
C THR A 60 -3.37 -11.33 5.73
N HIS A 61 -4.64 -11.67 5.49
CA HIS A 61 -5.74 -11.29 6.38
C HIS A 61 -5.57 -11.92 7.78
N ARG A 62 -5.17 -13.18 7.85
CA ARG A 62 -4.89 -13.85 9.13
C ARG A 62 -3.78 -13.17 9.90
N LEU A 63 -2.64 -12.88 9.25
CA LEU A 63 -1.52 -12.16 9.87
C LEU A 63 -1.97 -10.83 10.47
N ILE A 64 -2.83 -10.10 9.77
CA ILE A 64 -3.37 -8.84 10.25
C ILE A 64 -4.28 -9.05 11.45
N LEU A 65 -5.27 -9.95 11.34
CA LEU A 65 -6.28 -10.16 12.38
C LEU A 65 -5.68 -10.67 13.67
N ASP A 66 -4.71 -11.59 13.61
CA ASP A 66 -4.04 -12.15 14.76
C ASP A 66 -3.16 -11.11 15.50
N ASN A 67 -2.78 -10.03 14.81
CA ASN A 67 -1.86 -9.01 15.32
C ASN A 67 -2.48 -7.59 15.38
N LEU A 68 -3.80 -7.46 15.34
CA LEU A 68 -4.47 -6.15 15.42
C LEU A 68 -4.10 -5.37 16.70
N HIS A 69 -3.85 -6.06 17.80
CA HIS A 69 -3.45 -5.47 19.06
C HIS A 69 -2.12 -4.70 19.00
N LEU A 70 -1.30 -4.94 17.97
CA LEU A 70 -0.05 -4.22 17.71
C LEU A 70 -0.26 -2.94 16.89
N SER A 71 -1.44 -2.73 16.32
CA SER A 71 -1.76 -1.51 15.59
C SER A 71 -2.13 -0.40 16.57
N PRO A 72 -1.48 0.79 16.53
CA PRO A 72 -1.81 1.91 17.40
C PRO A 72 -3.27 2.35 17.38
N LEU A 73 -3.97 2.11 16.26
CA LEU A 73 -5.39 2.40 16.14
C LEU A 73 -6.26 1.44 16.96
N TYR A 74 -5.89 0.17 16.99
CA TYR A 74 -6.64 -0.88 17.69
C TYR A 74 -6.15 -1.13 19.11
N ALA A 75 -4.91 -0.71 19.42
CA ALA A 75 -4.36 -0.74 20.78
C ALA A 75 -4.94 0.34 21.71
N GLY A 76 -5.69 1.30 21.18
CA GLY A 76 -6.23 2.42 21.95
C GLY A 76 -5.25 3.58 22.17
N ASP A 77 -4.09 3.56 21.52
CA ASP A 77 -3.08 4.62 21.63
C ASP A 77 -3.52 5.94 20.97
N ILE A 78 -4.53 5.88 20.13
CA ILE A 78 -5.04 7.04 19.38
C ILE A 78 -6.54 7.14 19.58
N GLU A 79 -6.94 8.18 20.31
CA GLU A 79 -8.34 8.53 20.52
C GLU A 79 -8.76 9.65 19.56
N GLY A 80 -9.95 9.53 18.98
CA GLY A 80 -10.57 10.56 18.19
C GLY A 80 -10.72 10.25 16.70
N ILE A 81 -11.48 11.12 16.03
CA ILE A 81 -11.73 11.04 14.60
C ILE A 81 -10.63 11.83 13.89
N GLY A 82 -9.91 11.15 13.00
CA GLY A 82 -8.91 11.80 12.17
C GLY A 82 -9.54 12.82 11.21
N PRO A 83 -8.81 13.87 10.81
CA PRO A 83 -9.31 14.91 9.91
C PRO A 83 -9.60 14.40 8.50
N ARG A 84 -9.14 13.20 8.16
CA ARG A 84 -9.34 12.55 6.87
C ARG A 84 -9.44 11.05 7.04
N TYR A 85 -10.38 10.45 6.32
CA TYR A 85 -10.47 9.01 6.21
C TYR A 85 -9.33 8.50 5.30
N CYS A 86 -8.36 7.83 5.91
CA CYS A 86 -7.25 7.17 5.21
C CYS A 86 -7.13 5.74 5.74
N PRO A 87 -7.88 4.79 5.15
CA PRO A 87 -7.90 3.43 5.65
C PRO A 87 -6.56 2.74 5.43
N SER A 88 -6.02 2.16 6.49
CA SER A 88 -4.92 1.22 6.40
C SER A 88 -5.40 -0.13 5.88
N ILE A 89 -4.47 -1.03 5.58
CA ILE A 89 -4.85 -2.39 5.18
C ILE A 89 -5.57 -3.12 6.32
N GLU A 90 -5.21 -2.84 7.58
CA GLU A 90 -5.88 -3.36 8.77
C GLU A 90 -7.35 -2.91 8.80
N ASP A 91 -7.61 -1.63 8.52
CA ASP A 91 -8.96 -1.10 8.47
C ASP A 91 -9.80 -1.76 7.37
N LYS A 92 -9.19 -2.01 6.22
CA LYS A 92 -9.86 -2.69 5.11
C LYS A 92 -10.25 -4.11 5.47
N VAL A 93 -9.32 -4.87 6.07
CA VAL A 93 -9.55 -6.26 6.47
C VAL A 93 -10.63 -6.37 7.55
N VAL A 94 -10.64 -5.45 8.51
CA VAL A 94 -11.65 -5.45 9.58
C VAL A 94 -13.02 -4.99 9.07
N ARG A 95 -13.08 -3.88 8.33
CA ARG A 95 -14.35 -3.28 7.87
C ARG A 95 -15.02 -4.03 6.75
N PHE A 96 -14.24 -4.71 5.92
CA PHE A 96 -14.70 -5.48 4.77
C PHE A 96 -14.32 -6.96 4.93
N ALA A 97 -14.68 -7.53 6.08
CA ALA A 97 -14.36 -8.90 6.44
C ALA A 97 -14.99 -9.96 5.51
N ASP A 98 -16.02 -9.57 4.75
CA ASP A 98 -16.66 -10.37 3.70
C ASP A 98 -15.80 -10.47 2.42
N LYS A 99 -14.78 -9.62 2.26
CA LYS A 99 -13.87 -9.64 1.12
C LYS A 99 -12.76 -10.65 1.31
N GLU A 100 -12.65 -11.59 0.39
CA GLU A 100 -11.57 -12.58 0.40
C GLU A 100 -10.19 -11.98 0.11
N SER A 101 -10.15 -10.84 -0.60
CA SER A 101 -8.91 -10.14 -0.95
C SER A 101 -9.12 -8.65 -1.19
N HIS A 102 -8.07 -7.87 -1.05
CA HIS A 102 -8.00 -6.46 -1.41
C HIS A 102 -7.00 -6.25 -2.51
N LEU A 103 -7.37 -5.46 -3.51
CA LEU A 103 -6.52 -5.10 -4.63
C LEU A 103 -5.37 -4.21 -4.17
N LEU A 104 -4.18 -4.48 -4.70
CA LEU A 104 -2.95 -3.75 -4.47
C LEU A 104 -2.31 -3.40 -5.81
N PHE A 105 -1.61 -2.27 -5.88
CA PHE A 105 -0.85 -1.87 -7.05
C PHE A 105 0.63 -1.77 -6.70
N VAL A 106 1.47 -2.33 -7.56
CA VAL A 106 2.93 -2.19 -7.52
C VAL A 106 3.28 -1.11 -8.52
N GLU A 107 3.74 0.01 -8.01
CA GLU A 107 4.01 1.22 -8.79
C GLU A 107 5.50 1.58 -8.71
N PRO A 108 6.18 1.86 -9.83
CA PRO A 108 7.53 2.42 -9.77
C PRO A 108 7.51 3.76 -9.02
N ASP A 109 8.38 3.90 -8.02
CA ASP A 109 8.46 5.15 -7.22
C ASP A 109 9.19 6.28 -7.98
N GLY A 110 9.74 5.98 -9.15
CA GLY A 110 10.36 6.94 -10.07
C GLY A 110 11.16 6.27 -11.18
N LEU A 111 11.61 7.08 -12.14
CA LEU A 111 12.37 6.61 -13.31
C LEU A 111 13.81 6.19 -12.98
N SER A 112 14.37 6.70 -11.89
CA SER A 112 15.79 6.53 -11.52
C SER A 112 15.98 5.77 -10.22
N THR A 113 14.93 5.20 -9.67
CA THR A 113 14.98 4.40 -8.43
C THR A 113 14.70 2.94 -8.70
N SER A 114 15.28 2.05 -7.90
CA SER A 114 14.97 0.63 -7.86
C SER A 114 13.87 0.28 -6.85
N GLU A 115 13.18 1.28 -6.33
CA GLU A 115 12.09 1.10 -5.39
C GLU A 115 10.73 1.10 -6.09
N VAL A 116 9.84 0.27 -5.61
CA VAL A 116 8.43 0.25 -5.99
C VAL A 116 7.54 0.50 -4.77
N TYR A 117 6.50 1.27 -5.00
CA TYR A 117 5.49 1.63 -4.02
C TYR A 117 4.36 0.59 -4.05
N LEU A 118 3.98 0.07 -2.90
CA LEU A 118 2.87 -0.88 -2.79
C LEU A 118 1.57 -0.14 -2.41
N GLN A 119 0.91 0.42 -3.39
CA GLN A 119 -0.32 1.18 -3.17
C GLN A 119 -1.45 0.27 -2.64
N GLY A 120 -2.16 0.77 -1.65
CA GLY A 120 -3.25 0.05 -1.00
C GLY A 120 -2.83 -0.72 0.25
N PHE A 121 -1.52 -0.82 0.53
CA PHE A 121 -0.94 -1.57 1.65
C PHE A 121 -0.46 -0.68 2.81
N SER A 122 -1.03 0.50 2.97
CA SER A 122 -0.71 1.38 4.09
C SER A 122 -0.95 0.67 5.42
N SER A 123 0.05 0.65 6.29
CA SER A 123 0.01 -0.06 7.57
C SER A 123 0.69 0.73 8.68
N SER A 124 0.31 0.44 9.92
CA SER A 124 0.97 0.90 11.14
C SER A 124 1.43 -0.26 12.04
N LEU A 125 1.36 -1.48 11.53
CA LEU A 125 1.87 -2.67 12.18
C LEU A 125 3.41 -2.67 12.23
N PRO A 126 4.05 -3.46 13.11
CA PRO A 126 5.50 -3.55 13.20
C PRO A 126 6.16 -3.96 11.87
N PRO A 127 7.40 -3.50 11.59
CA PRO A 127 8.10 -3.76 10.33
C PRO A 127 8.24 -5.25 9.98
N GLU A 128 8.54 -6.08 10.96
CA GLU A 128 8.71 -7.53 10.79
C GLU A 128 7.42 -8.18 10.28
N LEU A 129 6.29 -7.75 10.86
CA LEU A 129 4.99 -8.24 10.45
C LEU A 129 4.60 -7.70 9.06
N GLN A 130 4.94 -6.45 8.76
CA GLN A 130 4.73 -5.90 7.42
C GLN A 130 5.47 -6.71 6.35
N GLU A 131 6.70 -7.13 6.63
CA GLU A 131 7.47 -7.99 5.73
C GLU A 131 6.76 -9.32 5.46
N GLU A 132 6.28 -10.00 6.50
CA GLU A 132 5.53 -11.25 6.35
C GLU A 132 4.23 -11.06 5.56
N MET A 133 3.52 -9.98 5.83
CA MET A 133 2.29 -9.62 5.13
C MET A 133 2.54 -9.37 3.64
N VAL A 134 3.57 -8.61 3.31
CA VAL A 134 3.97 -8.35 1.91
C VAL A 134 4.31 -9.65 1.21
N ARG A 135 5.17 -10.49 1.81
CA ARG A 135 5.60 -11.79 1.26
C ARG A 135 4.44 -12.77 1.07
N SER A 136 3.31 -12.57 1.76
CA SER A 136 2.12 -13.40 1.60
C SER A 136 1.28 -13.06 0.35
N SER A 137 1.60 -11.96 -0.35
CA SER A 137 0.91 -11.53 -1.56
C SER A 137 1.58 -12.11 -2.81
N PRO A 138 0.82 -12.53 -3.83
CA PRO A 138 1.36 -13.07 -5.07
C PRO A 138 2.38 -12.13 -5.72
N GLY A 139 3.48 -12.69 -6.23
CA GLY A 139 4.57 -11.95 -6.87
C GLY A 139 5.47 -11.16 -5.91
N LEU A 140 5.17 -11.13 -4.60
CA LEU A 140 5.91 -10.38 -3.57
C LEU A 140 6.61 -11.29 -2.55
N SER A 141 6.66 -12.60 -2.80
CA SER A 141 7.28 -13.57 -1.87
C SER A 141 8.78 -13.33 -1.65
N GLY A 142 9.43 -12.59 -2.53
CA GLY A 142 10.84 -12.21 -2.48
C GLY A 142 11.80 -13.40 -2.41
N ARG A 143 12.88 -13.38 -3.14
CA ARG A 143 14.03 -14.30 -2.95
C ARG A 143 15.14 -13.59 -2.19
#